data_acbc718bd18a0ce9b27c30e45d0fcfa2
#
_entry.id   acbc718bd18a0ce9b27c30e45d0fcfa2
#
_cell.length_a   1.000
_cell.length_b   1.000
_cell.length_c   1.000
_cell.angle_alpha   90.00
_cell.angle_beta   90.00
_cell.angle_gamma   90.00
#
_symmetry.space_group_name_H-M   'P 1'
#
loop_
_entity.id
_entity.type
_entity.pdbx_description
1 polymer ?
#
loop_
_entity_poly.entity_id
_entity_poly.type
_entity_poly.pdbx_seq_one_letter_code
_entity_poly.pdbx_strand_id
1 'polypeptide(L)'
;KPIAARCQETSEGIRNKDALVLQATSTLPLSYEEINPITCLDEVFHAHATEDINYGVMSSGLRDLSAKADTVVVEGSGGWRVLMNDLRPYAEWVVQEQLPVVLVVGIKLGCVSHALLTAQSIINDGLPLLGWVANRINPGLAHYAETIAALQQRIPAPLLGEIPYLPRAEQRELAHYLDISTLL
;
A
#
# COMPACT_ATOMS: atom_id res chain seq x y z
N LYS A 1 4.23 -0.47 -7.20
CA LYS A 1 2.82 -0.25 -7.58
C LYS A 1 2.45 -1.16 -8.74
N PRO A 2 2.26 -2.49 -8.53
CA PRO A 2 2.09 -3.45 -9.63
C PRO A 2 0.88 -3.14 -10.52
N ILE A 3 -0.16 -2.57 -9.92
CA ILE A 3 -1.36 -2.09 -10.60
C ILE A 3 -1.80 -0.75 -10.00
N ALA A 4 -2.22 0.18 -10.83
CA ALA A 4 -2.75 1.47 -10.42
C ALA A 4 -4.10 1.75 -11.09
N ALA A 5 -5.03 2.27 -10.30
CA ALA A 5 -6.33 2.77 -10.75
C ALA A 5 -6.33 4.29 -10.85
N ARG A 6 -7.35 4.85 -11.48
CA ARG A 6 -7.56 6.30 -11.67
C ARG A 6 -6.32 6.99 -12.24
N CYS A 7 -5.67 6.33 -13.17
CA CYS A 7 -4.55 6.91 -13.90
C CYS A 7 -5.02 8.04 -14.80
N GLN A 8 -4.13 8.94 -15.16
CA GLN A 8 -4.41 10.08 -16.02
C GLN A 8 -3.59 9.99 -17.30
N GLU A 9 -4.19 10.39 -18.40
CA GLU A 9 -3.49 10.58 -19.67
C GLU A 9 -2.59 11.82 -19.58
N THR A 10 -1.34 11.65 -19.96
CA THR A 10 -0.34 12.72 -19.99
C THR A 10 0.40 12.70 -21.34
N SER A 11 1.23 13.71 -21.60
CA SER A 11 2.11 13.73 -22.79
C SER A 11 3.12 12.58 -22.83
N GLU A 12 3.39 11.94 -21.68
CA GLU A 12 4.32 10.81 -21.56
C GLU A 12 3.61 9.45 -21.49
N GLY A 13 2.30 9.42 -21.69
CA GLY A 13 1.45 8.24 -21.58
C GLY A 13 0.56 8.26 -20.35
N ILE A 14 -0.04 7.11 -20.02
CA ILE A 14 -0.91 6.97 -18.85
C ILE A 14 -0.06 6.91 -17.58
N ARG A 15 -0.35 7.78 -16.61
CA ARG A 15 0.44 7.94 -15.37
C ARG A 15 -0.46 7.93 -14.14
N ASN A 16 0.07 7.39 -13.05
CA ASN A 16 -0.54 7.42 -11.72
C ASN A 16 0.33 8.25 -10.77
N LYS A 17 -0.30 9.09 -9.96
CA LYS A 17 0.43 10.00 -9.05
C LYS A 17 1.28 9.23 -8.02
N ASP A 18 0.74 8.15 -7.44
CA ASP A 18 1.47 7.37 -6.43
C ASP A 18 2.69 6.69 -7.07
N ALA A 19 2.53 6.14 -8.28
CA ALA A 19 3.62 5.51 -9.02
C ALA A 19 4.74 6.51 -9.37
N LEU A 20 4.40 7.75 -9.71
CA LEU A 20 5.40 8.82 -9.93
C LEU A 20 6.15 9.17 -8.64
N VAL A 21 5.47 9.21 -7.49
CA VAL A 21 6.13 9.42 -6.20
C VAL A 21 7.08 8.26 -5.87
N LEU A 22 6.64 7.02 -6.06
CA LEU A 22 7.48 5.83 -5.86
C LEU A 22 8.70 5.83 -6.79
N GLN A 23 8.52 6.21 -8.05
CA GLN A 23 9.63 6.34 -9.00
C GLN A 23 10.63 7.39 -8.55
N ALA A 24 10.16 8.57 -8.15
CA ALA A 24 11.01 9.68 -7.71
C ALA A 24 11.76 9.40 -6.39
N THR A 25 11.23 8.52 -5.54
CA THR A 25 11.82 8.16 -4.24
C THR A 25 12.60 6.84 -4.27
N SER A 26 12.57 6.12 -5.38
CA SER A 26 13.38 4.91 -5.56
C SER A 26 14.86 5.25 -5.51
N THR A 27 15.66 4.39 -4.87
CA THR A 27 17.13 4.50 -4.86
C THR A 27 17.78 4.04 -6.17
N LEU A 28 17.01 3.40 -7.05
CA LEU A 28 17.44 2.93 -8.36
C LEU A 28 16.79 3.78 -9.47
N PRO A 29 17.51 4.00 -10.59
CA PRO A 29 16.95 4.68 -11.76
C PRO A 29 16.03 3.72 -12.54
N LEU A 30 14.76 3.64 -12.12
CA LEU A 30 13.76 2.75 -12.72
C LEU A 30 12.88 3.53 -13.71
N SER A 31 12.47 2.87 -14.79
CA SER A 31 11.45 3.39 -15.68
C SER A 31 10.07 3.39 -14.99
N TYR A 32 9.15 4.15 -15.53
CA TYR A 32 7.78 4.16 -14.99
C TYR A 32 7.11 2.78 -15.10
N GLU A 33 7.33 2.09 -16.20
CA GLU A 33 6.76 0.77 -16.50
C GLU A 33 7.31 -0.31 -15.54
N GLU A 34 8.55 -0.18 -15.05
CA GLU A 34 9.09 -1.05 -14.00
C GLU A 34 8.43 -0.80 -12.66
N ILE A 35 8.04 0.45 -12.35
CA ILE A 35 7.32 0.81 -11.13
C ILE A 35 5.84 0.42 -11.23
N ASN A 36 5.20 0.70 -12.36
CA ASN A 36 3.76 0.50 -12.53
C ASN A 36 3.44 -0.15 -13.89
N PRO A 37 3.56 -1.47 -13.97
CA PRO A 37 3.36 -2.19 -15.22
C PRO A 37 1.89 -2.27 -15.69
N ILE A 38 0.91 -2.10 -14.78
CA ILE A 38 -0.51 -2.13 -15.13
C ILE A 38 -1.17 -0.82 -14.71
N THR A 39 -1.70 -0.09 -15.68
CA THR A 39 -2.40 1.19 -15.49
C THR A 39 -3.86 1.08 -15.90
N CYS A 40 -4.78 1.51 -15.03
CA CYS A 40 -6.21 1.57 -15.31
C CYS A 40 -6.68 3.03 -15.22
N LEU A 41 -7.41 3.53 -16.22
CA LEU A 41 -7.99 4.89 -16.20
C LEU A 41 -9.09 4.99 -15.13
N ASP A 42 -9.89 3.95 -14.99
CA ASP A 42 -10.95 3.83 -13.99
C ASP A 42 -10.51 3.05 -12.76
N GLU A 43 -11.45 2.71 -11.88
CA GLU A 43 -11.24 1.77 -10.78
C GLU A 43 -10.86 0.39 -11.35
N VAL A 44 -9.97 -0.32 -10.67
CA VAL A 44 -9.55 -1.67 -11.09
C VAL A 44 -10.75 -2.61 -11.16
N PHE A 45 -11.62 -2.55 -10.14
CA PHE A 45 -12.91 -3.20 -10.16
C PHE A 45 -13.92 -2.31 -10.87
N HIS A 46 -14.24 -2.66 -12.12
CA HIS A 46 -15.31 -2.04 -12.87
C HIS A 46 -16.20 -3.12 -13.48
N ALA A 47 -17.51 -3.00 -13.28
CA ALA A 47 -18.50 -4.01 -13.73
C ALA A 47 -18.47 -4.30 -15.25
N HIS A 48 -17.79 -3.47 -16.02
CA HIS A 48 -17.67 -3.57 -17.49
C HIS A 48 -16.23 -3.66 -17.97
N ALA A 49 -15.26 -3.93 -17.08
CA ALA A 49 -13.88 -4.15 -17.52
C ALA A 49 -13.82 -5.37 -18.45
N THR A 50 -13.36 -5.14 -19.69
CA THR A 50 -13.32 -6.17 -20.73
C THR A 50 -12.00 -6.90 -20.82
N GLU A 51 -10.98 -6.42 -20.11
CA GLU A 51 -9.64 -6.99 -20.13
C GLU A 51 -9.31 -7.62 -18.79
N ASP A 52 -8.83 -8.87 -18.83
CA ASP A 52 -8.37 -9.58 -17.65
C ASP A 52 -7.03 -9.01 -17.16
N ILE A 53 -6.89 -8.86 -15.84
CA ILE A 53 -5.63 -8.45 -15.23
C ILE A 53 -4.61 -9.57 -15.39
N ASN A 54 -3.47 -9.23 -15.99
CA ASN A 54 -2.37 -10.17 -16.12
C ASN A 54 -1.51 -10.21 -14.84
N TYR A 55 -1.87 -11.06 -13.90
CA TYR A 55 -1.12 -11.29 -12.66
C TYR A 55 0.33 -11.74 -12.92
N GLY A 56 0.60 -12.40 -14.04
CA GLY A 56 1.94 -12.80 -14.43
C GLY A 56 2.87 -11.59 -14.67
N VAL A 57 2.35 -10.49 -15.19
CA VAL A 57 3.09 -9.22 -15.35
C VAL A 57 3.44 -8.63 -13.98
N MET A 58 2.52 -8.67 -13.01
CA MET A 58 2.78 -8.21 -11.64
C MET A 58 3.89 -9.04 -10.98
N SER A 59 3.81 -10.36 -11.10
CA SER A 59 4.80 -11.30 -10.53
C SER A 59 6.16 -11.20 -11.21
N SER A 60 6.22 -11.02 -12.54
CA SER A 60 7.50 -10.82 -13.23
C SER A 60 8.15 -9.51 -12.84
N GLY A 61 7.38 -8.40 -12.77
CA GLY A 61 7.89 -7.11 -12.31
C GLY A 61 8.45 -7.17 -10.88
N LEU A 62 7.78 -7.88 -9.98
CA LEU A 62 8.29 -8.10 -8.62
C LEU A 62 9.64 -8.85 -8.63
N ARG A 63 9.74 -9.95 -9.39
CA ARG A 63 11.01 -10.71 -9.50
C ARG A 63 12.14 -9.88 -10.09
N ASP A 64 11.84 -9.10 -11.14
CA ASP A 64 12.84 -8.26 -11.81
C ASP A 64 13.37 -7.16 -10.87
N LEU A 65 12.49 -6.54 -10.07
CA LEU A 65 12.90 -5.57 -9.05
C LEU A 65 13.68 -6.23 -7.90
N SER A 66 13.25 -7.41 -7.44
CA SER A 66 13.95 -8.16 -6.39
C SER A 66 15.33 -8.65 -6.81
N ALA A 67 15.59 -8.80 -8.11
CA ALA A 67 16.92 -9.10 -8.64
C ALA A 67 17.84 -7.86 -8.67
N LYS A 68 17.29 -6.65 -8.57
CA LYS A 68 18.03 -5.38 -8.66
C LYS A 68 18.23 -4.69 -7.33
N ALA A 69 17.43 -4.99 -6.33
CA ALA A 69 17.39 -4.29 -5.04
C ALA A 69 17.34 -5.26 -3.88
N ASP A 70 17.99 -4.90 -2.77
CA ASP A 70 17.95 -5.68 -1.52
C ASP A 70 16.56 -5.65 -0.86
N THR A 71 15.80 -4.58 -1.08
CA THR A 71 14.45 -4.39 -0.56
C THR A 71 13.53 -3.83 -1.63
N VAL A 72 12.37 -4.45 -1.79
CA VAL A 72 11.30 -3.98 -2.69
C VAL A 72 10.06 -3.68 -1.87
N VAL A 73 9.58 -2.44 -1.94
CA VAL A 73 8.32 -2.02 -1.32
C VAL A 73 7.20 -2.08 -2.35
N VAL A 74 6.18 -2.88 -2.05
CA VAL A 74 5.00 -3.05 -2.91
C VAL A 74 3.82 -2.30 -2.32
N GLU A 75 3.29 -1.34 -3.06
CA GLU A 75 2.09 -0.61 -2.68
C GLU A 75 0.86 -1.13 -3.44
N GLY A 76 -0.17 -1.51 -2.69
CA GLY A 76 -1.49 -1.85 -3.22
C GLY A 76 -2.36 -0.63 -3.53
N SER A 77 -3.63 -0.87 -3.76
CA SER A 77 -4.65 0.17 -3.99
C SER A 77 -5.96 -0.25 -3.34
N GLY A 78 -6.68 0.66 -2.71
CA GLY A 78 -8.05 0.46 -2.22
C GLY A 78 -8.21 -0.37 -0.95
N GLY A 79 -7.18 -1.01 -0.43
CA GLY A 79 -7.20 -1.81 0.81
C GLY A 79 -7.10 -3.32 0.58
N TRP A 80 -7.05 -4.10 1.68
CA TRP A 80 -6.69 -5.52 1.65
C TRP A 80 -7.64 -6.38 0.81
N ARG A 81 -8.93 -6.12 0.90
CA ARG A 81 -9.98 -6.88 0.16
C ARG A 81 -10.49 -6.15 -1.08
N VAL A 82 -9.72 -5.22 -1.63
CA VAL A 82 -10.10 -4.60 -2.91
C VAL A 82 -10.21 -5.69 -3.98
N LEU A 83 -11.29 -5.63 -4.75
CA LEU A 83 -11.51 -6.59 -5.83
C LEU A 83 -10.83 -6.12 -7.11
N MET A 84 -10.33 -7.07 -7.87
CA MET A 84 -9.89 -6.90 -9.24
C MET A 84 -11.08 -7.10 -10.21
N ASN A 85 -10.88 -6.86 -11.49
CA ASN A 85 -11.94 -6.98 -12.50
C ASN A 85 -12.54 -8.40 -12.61
N ASP A 86 -11.76 -9.42 -12.27
CA ASP A 86 -12.18 -10.83 -12.21
C ASP A 86 -12.82 -11.24 -10.87
N LEU A 87 -13.17 -10.26 -10.02
CA LEU A 87 -13.72 -10.41 -8.68
C LEU A 87 -12.77 -11.05 -7.65
N ARG A 88 -11.52 -11.31 -8.02
CA ARG A 88 -10.52 -11.81 -7.06
C ARG A 88 -10.03 -10.66 -6.19
N PRO A 89 -9.88 -10.86 -4.86
CA PRO A 89 -9.22 -9.88 -4.01
C PRO A 89 -7.75 -9.72 -4.41
N TYR A 90 -7.26 -8.47 -4.44
CA TYR A 90 -5.83 -8.19 -4.65
C TYR A 90 -4.92 -8.95 -3.68
N ALA A 91 -5.41 -9.17 -2.45
CA ALA A 91 -4.71 -9.94 -1.43
C ALA A 91 -4.34 -11.36 -1.88
N GLU A 92 -5.09 -12.00 -2.79
CA GLU A 92 -4.75 -13.33 -3.29
C GLU A 92 -3.40 -13.34 -4.03
N TRP A 93 -3.10 -12.29 -4.80
CA TRP A 93 -1.80 -12.13 -5.42
C TRP A 93 -0.69 -11.91 -4.37
N VAL A 94 -0.96 -11.09 -3.34
CA VAL A 94 0.00 -10.85 -2.24
C VAL A 94 0.30 -12.13 -1.49
N VAL A 95 -0.72 -12.98 -1.26
CA VAL A 95 -0.58 -14.31 -0.64
C VAL A 95 0.22 -15.25 -1.56
N GLN A 96 -0.07 -15.27 -2.85
CA GLN A 96 0.66 -16.09 -3.82
C GLN A 96 2.16 -15.75 -3.83
N GLU A 97 2.50 -14.47 -3.78
CA GLU A 97 3.90 -14.00 -3.73
C GLU A 97 4.51 -14.06 -2.32
N GLN A 98 3.75 -14.50 -1.31
CA GLN A 98 4.19 -14.63 0.09
C GLN A 98 4.81 -13.34 0.66
N LEU A 99 4.24 -12.20 0.32
CA LEU A 99 4.77 -10.90 0.74
C LEU A 99 4.41 -10.60 2.20
N PRO A 100 5.40 -10.31 3.07
CA PRO A 100 5.12 -9.79 4.41
C PRO A 100 4.49 -8.41 4.33
N VAL A 101 3.65 -8.08 5.32
CA VAL A 101 2.78 -6.88 5.24
C VAL A 101 3.11 -5.88 6.34
N VAL A 102 3.19 -4.62 5.97
CA VAL A 102 3.10 -3.47 6.88
C VAL A 102 1.74 -2.80 6.67
N LEU A 103 0.95 -2.67 7.74
CA LEU A 103 -0.38 -2.07 7.68
C LEU A 103 -0.31 -0.57 7.93
N VAL A 104 -0.71 0.24 6.96
CA VAL A 104 -0.85 1.70 7.16
C VAL A 104 -2.29 2.03 7.52
N VAL A 105 -2.49 2.59 8.71
CA VAL A 105 -3.80 2.93 9.26
C VAL A 105 -4.04 4.44 9.16
N GLY A 106 -4.94 4.85 8.29
CA GLY A 106 -5.41 6.25 8.26
C GLY A 106 -6.26 6.55 9.50
N ILE A 107 -5.74 7.38 10.40
CA ILE A 107 -6.39 7.68 11.69
C ILE A 107 -7.54 8.67 11.50
N LYS A 108 -8.75 8.12 11.58
CA LYS A 108 -10.03 8.82 11.42
C LYS A 108 -11.13 8.09 12.20
N LEU A 109 -12.32 8.66 12.28
CA LEU A 109 -13.48 7.99 12.88
C LEU A 109 -13.72 6.62 12.20
N GLY A 110 -13.90 5.58 13.01
CA GLY A 110 -14.10 4.20 12.54
C GLY A 110 -12.82 3.43 12.19
N CYS A 111 -11.64 4.04 12.26
CA CYS A 111 -10.38 3.40 11.88
C CYS A 111 -10.04 2.18 12.75
N VAL A 112 -10.42 2.16 14.01
CA VAL A 112 -10.14 1.02 14.92
C VAL A 112 -10.76 -0.26 14.36
N SER A 113 -12.06 -0.24 14.07
CA SER A 113 -12.75 -1.40 13.50
C SER A 113 -12.12 -1.83 12.18
N HIS A 114 -11.87 -0.88 11.27
CA HIS A 114 -11.27 -1.16 9.96
C HIS A 114 -9.86 -1.75 10.09
N ALA A 115 -9.02 -1.18 10.95
CA ALA A 115 -7.66 -1.66 11.16
C ALA A 115 -7.64 -3.08 11.75
N LEU A 116 -8.49 -3.37 12.75
CA LEU A 116 -8.56 -4.69 13.36
C LEU A 116 -9.07 -5.76 12.39
N LEU A 117 -10.11 -5.46 11.60
CA LEU A 117 -10.59 -6.35 10.55
C LEU A 117 -9.53 -6.62 9.49
N THR A 118 -8.77 -5.58 9.09
CA THR A 118 -7.70 -5.72 8.11
C THR A 118 -6.54 -6.55 8.67
N ALA A 119 -6.08 -6.25 9.88
CA ALA A 119 -5.00 -7.00 10.53
C ALA A 119 -5.38 -8.49 10.69
N GLN A 120 -6.60 -8.76 11.16
CA GLN A 120 -7.11 -10.14 11.28
C GLN A 120 -7.16 -10.85 9.93
N SER A 121 -7.58 -10.13 8.87
CA SER A 121 -7.67 -10.68 7.53
C SER A 121 -6.29 -11.06 6.98
N ILE A 122 -5.27 -10.20 7.16
CA ILE A 122 -3.88 -10.46 6.75
C ILE A 122 -3.35 -11.74 7.44
N ILE A 123 -3.54 -11.84 8.76
CA ILE A 123 -3.08 -12.98 9.54
C ILE A 123 -3.81 -14.27 9.15
N ASN A 124 -5.14 -14.21 8.94
CA ASN A 124 -5.93 -15.36 8.52
C ASN A 124 -5.57 -15.83 7.11
N ASP A 125 -5.08 -14.94 6.25
CA ASP A 125 -4.56 -15.28 4.94
C ASP A 125 -3.16 -15.93 4.98
N GLY A 126 -2.59 -16.08 6.19
CA GLY A 126 -1.32 -16.77 6.42
C GLY A 126 -0.07 -15.91 6.21
N LEU A 127 -0.21 -14.59 6.11
CA LEU A 127 0.93 -13.70 5.92
C LEU A 127 1.41 -13.07 7.23
N PRO A 128 2.72 -12.83 7.37
CA PRO A 128 3.28 -12.11 8.51
C PRO A 128 2.88 -10.63 8.44
N LEU A 129 2.26 -10.14 9.52
CA LEU A 129 2.07 -8.71 9.75
C LEU A 129 3.29 -8.19 10.51
N LEU A 130 4.22 -7.55 9.79
CA LEU A 130 5.50 -7.11 10.35
C LEU A 130 5.37 -5.93 11.31
N GLY A 131 4.36 -5.08 11.08
CA GLY A 131 4.11 -3.90 11.87
C GLY A 131 2.99 -3.06 11.29
N TRP A 132 2.71 -1.94 11.94
CA TRP A 132 1.74 -0.98 11.43
C TRP A 132 2.19 0.45 11.64
N VAL A 133 1.68 1.36 10.81
CA VAL A 133 1.96 2.80 10.84
C VAL A 133 0.67 3.55 11.08
N ALA A 134 0.67 4.48 12.02
CA ALA A 134 -0.43 5.41 12.23
C ALA A 134 -0.24 6.63 11.33
N ASN A 135 -1.10 6.80 10.33
CA ASN A 135 -1.09 7.95 9.45
C ASN A 135 -2.23 8.91 9.84
N ARG A 136 -1.90 10.06 10.42
CA ARG A 136 -2.89 11.05 10.85
C ARG A 136 -3.42 11.83 9.65
N ILE A 137 -4.54 11.38 9.11
CA ILE A 137 -5.19 12.00 7.94
C ILE A 137 -6.25 13.05 8.32
N ASN A 138 -6.60 13.15 9.62
CA ASN A 138 -7.54 14.14 10.14
C ASN A 138 -6.88 14.93 11.29
N PRO A 139 -6.59 16.22 11.11
CA PRO A 139 -5.94 17.03 12.14
C PRO A 139 -6.82 17.27 13.38
N GLY A 140 -8.14 17.25 13.21
CA GLY A 140 -9.12 17.57 14.25
C GLY A 140 -9.76 16.36 14.93
N LEU A 141 -9.18 15.15 14.81
CA LEU A 141 -9.76 13.97 15.45
C LEU A 141 -9.65 14.07 16.97
N ALA A 142 -10.81 14.05 17.63
CA ALA A 142 -10.88 13.92 19.08
C ALA A 142 -10.37 12.54 19.53
N HIS A 143 -9.81 12.45 20.75
CA HIS A 143 -9.33 11.18 21.33
C HIS A 143 -8.30 10.44 20.49
N TYR A 144 -7.40 11.20 19.83
CA TYR A 144 -6.36 10.61 18.98
C TYR A 144 -5.45 9.67 19.80
N ALA A 145 -4.96 10.10 20.96
CA ALA A 145 -4.05 9.31 21.79
C ALA A 145 -4.71 8.00 22.27
N GLU A 146 -5.97 8.07 22.68
CA GLU A 146 -6.73 6.88 23.10
C GLU A 146 -6.96 5.92 21.93
N THR A 147 -7.17 6.47 20.72
CA THR A 147 -7.29 5.64 19.51
C THR A 147 -5.99 4.89 19.22
N ILE A 148 -4.84 5.57 19.30
CA ILE A 148 -3.53 4.93 19.12
C ILE A 148 -3.30 3.85 20.19
N ALA A 149 -3.56 4.17 21.46
CA ALA A 149 -3.39 3.22 22.55
C ALA A 149 -4.27 1.97 22.37
N ALA A 150 -5.50 2.13 21.93
CA ALA A 150 -6.40 1.00 21.64
C ALA A 150 -5.87 0.14 20.47
N LEU A 151 -5.37 0.74 19.40
CA LEU A 151 -4.78 0.02 18.27
C LEU A 151 -3.50 -0.73 18.70
N GLN A 152 -2.62 -0.11 19.49
CA GLN A 152 -1.40 -0.75 20.01
C GLN A 152 -1.70 -1.98 20.87
N GLN A 153 -2.79 -1.95 21.65
CA GLN A 153 -3.21 -3.09 22.45
C GLN A 153 -3.84 -4.22 21.65
N ARG A 154 -4.38 -3.94 20.48
CA ARG A 154 -5.23 -4.88 19.73
C ARG A 154 -4.62 -5.40 18.45
N ILE A 155 -3.74 -4.65 17.80
CA ILE A 155 -3.02 -5.13 16.61
C ILE A 155 -1.82 -5.96 17.08
N PRO A 156 -1.72 -7.26 16.72
CA PRO A 156 -0.65 -8.15 17.19
C PRO A 156 0.64 -7.95 16.38
N ALA A 157 1.06 -6.69 16.23
CA ALA A 157 2.26 -6.28 15.53
C ALA A 157 2.74 -4.93 16.07
N PRO A 158 4.03 -4.60 16.03
CA PRO A 158 4.55 -3.35 16.57
C PRO A 158 4.05 -2.12 15.81
N LEU A 159 3.83 -1.02 16.52
CA LEU A 159 3.69 0.31 15.91
C LEU A 159 5.08 0.76 15.46
N LEU A 160 5.24 0.96 14.15
CA LEU A 160 6.50 1.40 13.54
C LEU A 160 6.66 2.91 13.55
N GLY A 161 5.59 3.65 13.76
CA GLY A 161 5.63 5.10 13.87
C GLY A 161 4.30 5.79 13.63
N GLU A 162 4.31 7.09 13.91
CA GLU A 162 3.14 7.97 13.76
C GLU A 162 3.49 9.11 12.82
N ILE A 163 2.87 9.13 11.64
CA ILE A 163 3.00 10.23 10.69
C ILE A 163 1.97 11.30 11.07
N PRO A 164 2.38 12.52 11.43
CA PRO A 164 1.47 13.59 11.77
C PRO A 164 0.68 14.07 10.55
N TYR A 165 -0.39 14.83 10.76
CA TYR A 165 -1.07 15.50 9.66
C TYR A 165 -0.14 16.52 9.01
N LEU A 166 0.20 16.30 7.75
CA LEU A 166 1.08 17.15 6.96
C LEU A 166 0.39 17.56 5.67
N PRO A 167 0.16 18.85 5.43
CA PRO A 167 -0.22 19.31 4.10
C PRO A 167 0.89 18.96 3.09
N ARG A 168 0.50 18.38 1.96
CA ARG A 168 1.42 17.97 0.89
C ARG A 168 2.50 17.00 1.42
N ALA A 169 2.08 15.93 2.10
CA ALA A 169 2.98 14.93 2.67
C ALA A 169 3.96 14.35 1.64
N GLU A 170 3.54 14.23 0.38
CA GLU A 170 4.35 13.77 -0.74
C GLU A 170 5.57 14.65 -1.06
N GLN A 171 5.64 15.86 -0.50
CA GLN A 171 6.76 16.80 -0.67
C GLN A 171 7.63 16.89 0.59
N ARG A 172 7.43 15.99 1.56
CA ARG A 172 8.10 16.02 2.85
C ARG A 172 8.97 14.79 3.05
N GLU A 173 10.04 14.96 3.79
CA GLU A 173 10.83 13.86 4.34
C GLU A 173 10.06 13.24 5.51
N LEU A 174 9.69 11.96 5.39
CA LEU A 174 8.85 11.28 6.37
C LEU A 174 9.59 10.16 7.11
N ALA A 175 10.79 9.79 6.69
CA ALA A 175 11.52 8.64 7.24
C ALA A 175 11.76 8.76 8.76
N HIS A 176 11.97 9.97 9.26
CA HIS A 176 12.23 10.22 10.69
C HIS A 176 11.01 9.95 11.60
N TYR A 177 9.81 9.77 11.04
CA TYR A 177 8.61 9.37 11.78
C TYR A 177 8.48 7.86 11.95
N LEU A 178 9.33 7.07 11.29
CA LEU A 178 9.24 5.61 11.26
C LEU A 178 10.50 4.98 11.85
N ASP A 179 10.31 3.99 12.71
CA ASP A 179 11.37 3.08 13.13
C ASP A 179 11.14 1.72 12.44
N ILE A 180 11.94 1.48 11.42
CA ILE A 180 11.91 0.23 10.64
C ILE A 180 13.07 -0.71 10.99
N SER A 181 13.82 -0.42 12.06
CA SER A 181 14.98 -1.21 12.47
C SER A 181 14.65 -2.69 12.77
N THR A 182 13.39 -2.95 13.13
CA THR A 182 12.91 -4.31 13.37
C THR A 182 12.49 -5.06 12.11
N LEU A 183 12.47 -4.40 10.96
CA LEU A 183 12.09 -4.98 9.66
C LEU A 183 13.31 -5.40 8.82
N LEU A 184 14.48 -4.90 9.19
CA LEU A 184 15.77 -5.13 8.54
C LEU A 184 16.57 -6.18 9.31
#